data_d849e4d524fb321f10a998942663bdf8
#
_entry.id   d849e4d524fb321f10a998942663bdf8
#
_cell.length_a   1.000
_cell.length_b   1.000
_cell.length_c   1.000
_cell.angle_alpha   90.00
_cell.angle_beta   90.00
_cell.angle_gamma   90.00
#
_symmetry.space_group_name_H-M   'P 1'
#
loop_
_entity.id
_entity.type
_entity.pdbx_description
1 polymer ?
#
loop_
_entity_poly.entity_id
_entity_poly.type
_entity_poly.pdbx_seq_one_letter_code
_entity_poly.pdbx_strand_id
1 'polypeptide(L)'
;MKKGFDNEKYLKMQSEHIKERIGKFDNKLYLEFGGKLFDDFHASRVLPGFAADSKLQMLMQLADQAEIVMVVSADDIEKNKIREDLGITYDNDVIRLVDEFRSRGLYVGSVVLTKYSEQRSAIKFQKRLENIGLKVYHNYLIPGYPANVQYIVSEDGYGKNDYIETTRPLVVVTAPGPGSGKMGTCLSQLYHEHKHGVNAGYAKYETFPIWNLPLDHPVNLAYEAATADLNDINMIDPYHLKAYGVTTVNYNRDVEIFPVLNAMFTQIYGTNPYASPTDMGVNMAGNCIFDDMACREASRQEIIRRYYQALAGVVEGNREQEEINKIHFIMSQENITVEDRSTVIPARNRAAETGGPAAAIELSDGTIVTGKTGELLGASSAALLNALKYLAGIPHDDMILSPESIAPIQKLKTEYLGSKNPRLHTDEVLIALSATAADNEVAELALKQLSKLKGCQVHSTVILSDVDKKTFKKLDCDVTYEPKTE
;
A
#
# COMPACT_ATOMS: atom_id res chain seq x y z
N MET A 1 14.91 -8.28 10.74
CA MET A 1 14.08 -7.53 11.72
C MET A 1 13.33 -8.52 12.61
N LYS A 2 13.25 -8.27 13.93
CA LYS A 2 12.53 -9.13 14.88
C LYS A 2 11.04 -9.04 14.62
N LYS A 3 10.31 -10.17 14.67
CA LYS A 3 8.85 -10.17 14.52
C LYS A 3 8.18 -9.54 15.74
N GLY A 4 7.14 -8.74 15.52
CA GLY A 4 6.35 -8.06 16.56
C GLY A 4 4.84 -8.26 16.39
N PHE A 5 4.41 -8.89 15.30
CA PHE A 5 3.00 -9.06 14.94
C PHE A 5 2.66 -10.50 14.60
N ASP A 6 1.54 -10.98 15.11
CA ASP A 6 1.00 -12.32 14.88
C ASP A 6 -0.06 -12.28 13.77
N ASN A 7 0.36 -12.60 12.55
CA ASN A 7 -0.50 -12.57 11.38
C ASN A 7 -1.61 -13.65 11.41
N GLU A 8 -1.31 -14.84 11.95
CA GLU A 8 -2.32 -15.92 12.01
C GLU A 8 -3.45 -15.55 12.97
N LYS A 9 -3.09 -15.03 14.16
CA LYS A 9 -4.06 -14.50 15.11
C LYS A 9 -4.89 -13.37 14.50
N TYR A 10 -4.25 -12.47 13.75
CA TYR A 10 -4.95 -11.36 13.07
C TYR A 10 -5.99 -11.87 12.08
N LEU A 11 -5.61 -12.78 11.19
CA LEU A 11 -6.52 -13.36 10.20
C LEU A 11 -7.74 -14.00 10.88
N LYS A 12 -7.51 -14.76 11.94
CA LYS A 12 -8.57 -15.40 12.72
C LYS A 12 -9.50 -14.38 13.37
N MET A 13 -8.95 -13.45 14.16
CA MET A 13 -9.76 -12.46 14.87
C MET A 13 -10.55 -11.55 13.93
N GLN A 14 -9.92 -11.11 12.84
CA GLN A 14 -10.56 -10.24 11.84
C GLN A 14 -11.71 -10.94 11.15
N SER A 15 -11.54 -12.21 10.74
CA SER A 15 -12.60 -13.00 10.09
C SER A 15 -13.75 -13.35 11.05
N GLU A 16 -13.44 -13.67 12.31
CA GLU A 16 -14.45 -13.94 13.35
C GLU A 16 -15.31 -12.68 13.61
N HIS A 17 -14.67 -11.52 13.74
CA HIS A 17 -15.38 -10.25 13.96
C HIS A 17 -16.25 -9.84 12.78
N ILE A 18 -15.84 -10.13 11.53
CA ILE A 18 -16.69 -9.93 10.36
C ILE A 18 -17.90 -10.86 10.41
N LYS A 19 -17.75 -12.15 10.78
CA LYS A 19 -18.86 -13.10 10.93
C LYS A 19 -19.86 -12.67 12.00
N GLU A 20 -19.36 -12.15 13.14
CA GLU A 20 -20.22 -11.58 14.19
C GLU A 20 -21.06 -10.40 13.66
N ARG A 21 -20.45 -9.55 12.84
CA ARG A 21 -21.16 -8.42 12.19
C ARG A 21 -22.23 -8.88 11.23
N ILE A 22 -21.97 -9.91 10.41
CA ILE A 22 -22.97 -10.52 9.51
C ILE A 22 -24.19 -10.98 10.34
N GLY A 23 -23.96 -11.66 11.46
CA GLY A 23 -25.01 -12.17 12.34
C GLY A 23 -25.87 -11.09 13.02
N LYS A 24 -25.41 -9.84 13.12
CA LYS A 24 -26.16 -8.71 13.69
C LYS A 24 -27.16 -8.08 12.73
N PHE A 25 -27.08 -8.36 11.42
CA PHE A 25 -27.81 -7.65 10.38
C PHE A 25 -28.48 -8.63 9.38
N ASP A 26 -29.52 -9.31 9.76
CA ASP A 26 -30.30 -10.23 8.94
C ASP A 26 -29.47 -11.12 8.00
N ASN A 27 -28.27 -11.50 8.46
CA ASN A 27 -27.29 -12.26 7.70
C ASN A 27 -26.86 -11.58 6.39
N LYS A 28 -26.78 -10.22 6.37
CA LYS A 28 -26.35 -9.42 5.21
C LYS A 28 -25.44 -8.27 5.63
N LEU A 29 -24.19 -8.25 5.15
CA LEU A 29 -23.20 -7.21 5.47
C LEU A 29 -22.53 -6.69 4.21
N TYR A 30 -22.58 -5.37 4.01
CA TYR A 30 -21.77 -4.67 3.02
C TYR A 30 -20.48 -4.22 3.66
N LEU A 31 -19.37 -4.83 3.26
CA LEU A 31 -18.02 -4.53 3.76
C LEU A 31 -17.26 -3.64 2.76
N GLU A 32 -17.12 -2.38 3.10
CA GLU A 32 -16.24 -1.50 2.35
C GLU A 32 -14.77 -1.91 2.57
N PHE A 33 -14.11 -2.29 1.50
CA PHE A 33 -12.76 -2.79 1.53
C PHE A 33 -11.81 -1.81 0.85
N GLY A 34 -11.08 -1.06 1.66
CA GLY A 34 -10.15 -0.03 1.19
C GLY A 34 -8.70 -0.51 1.14
N GLY A 35 -7.87 0.31 0.49
CA GLY A 35 -6.43 0.11 0.43
C GLY A 35 -5.98 -1.01 -0.53
N LYS A 36 -4.70 -1.34 -0.45
CA LYS A 36 -4.06 -2.36 -1.29
C LYS A 36 -4.37 -3.74 -0.76
N LEU A 37 -5.03 -4.58 -1.58
CA LEU A 37 -5.45 -5.93 -1.21
C LEU A 37 -4.33 -6.96 -1.29
N PHE A 38 -3.42 -6.79 -2.25
CA PHE A 38 -2.38 -7.76 -2.57
C PHE A 38 -1.00 -7.36 -2.06
N ASP A 39 -0.78 -6.05 -1.83
CA ASP A 39 0.54 -5.48 -1.61
C ASP A 39 0.50 -4.41 -0.50
N ASP A 40 0.00 -4.77 0.69
CA ASP A 40 -0.01 -3.85 1.84
C ASP A 40 1.39 -3.77 2.48
N PHE A 41 2.32 -3.23 1.70
CA PHE A 41 3.69 -3.06 2.15
C PHE A 41 3.86 -2.07 3.30
N HIS A 42 2.91 -1.12 3.48
CA HIS A 42 2.97 -0.24 4.65
C HIS A 42 2.77 -1.05 5.93
N ALA A 43 1.70 -1.85 5.98
CA ALA A 43 1.41 -2.68 7.13
C ALA A 43 2.56 -3.66 7.44
N SER A 44 3.13 -4.31 6.42
CA SER A 44 4.24 -5.25 6.61
C SER A 44 5.53 -4.58 7.11
N ARG A 45 5.73 -3.28 6.84
CA ARG A 45 6.90 -2.53 7.33
C ARG A 45 6.73 -2.08 8.78
N VAL A 46 5.55 -1.61 9.17
CA VAL A 46 5.31 -1.09 10.54
C VAL A 46 4.89 -2.14 11.54
N LEU A 47 4.43 -3.30 11.07
CA LEU A 47 4.04 -4.46 11.85
C LEU A 47 4.86 -5.68 11.42
N PRO A 48 6.12 -5.85 11.90
CA PRO A 48 6.98 -6.94 11.50
C PRO A 48 6.35 -8.31 11.80
N GLY A 49 6.04 -9.07 10.77
CA GLY A 49 5.26 -10.31 10.84
C GLY A 49 3.93 -10.27 10.10
N PHE A 50 3.41 -9.08 9.80
CA PHE A 50 2.23 -8.90 8.94
C PHE A 50 2.57 -9.30 7.51
N ALA A 51 1.78 -10.19 6.90
CA ALA A 51 1.95 -10.56 5.50
C ALA A 51 1.29 -9.51 4.59
N ALA A 52 1.99 -9.07 3.54
CA ALA A 52 1.49 -8.01 2.65
C ALA A 52 0.15 -8.36 1.98
N ASP A 53 -0.15 -9.65 1.81
CA ASP A 53 -1.40 -10.18 1.27
C ASP A 53 -2.41 -10.63 2.33
N SER A 54 -2.23 -10.25 3.62
CA SER A 54 -3.11 -10.65 4.73
C SER A 54 -4.59 -10.35 4.48
N LYS A 55 -4.87 -9.22 3.82
CA LYS A 55 -6.25 -8.86 3.47
C LYS A 55 -6.90 -9.88 2.53
N LEU A 56 -6.14 -10.35 1.55
CA LEU A 56 -6.59 -11.39 0.63
C LEU A 56 -6.72 -12.72 1.33
N GLN A 57 -5.74 -13.12 2.15
CA GLN A 57 -5.80 -14.37 2.93
C GLN A 57 -7.03 -14.40 3.84
N MET A 58 -7.38 -13.27 4.45
CA MET A 58 -8.61 -13.14 5.26
C MET A 58 -9.87 -13.35 4.41
N LEU A 59 -9.95 -12.72 3.22
CA LEU A 59 -11.09 -12.94 2.31
C LEU A 59 -11.21 -14.39 1.84
N MET A 60 -10.10 -15.07 1.61
CA MET A 60 -10.09 -16.50 1.26
C MET A 60 -10.67 -17.38 2.38
N GLN A 61 -10.47 -17.01 3.67
CA GLN A 61 -11.13 -17.72 4.79
C GLN A 61 -12.65 -17.52 4.82
N LEU A 62 -13.16 -16.50 4.13
CA LEU A 62 -14.59 -16.17 4.02
C LEU A 62 -15.15 -16.46 2.62
N ALA A 63 -14.42 -17.17 1.75
CA ALA A 63 -14.74 -17.34 0.34
C ALA A 63 -16.15 -17.89 0.09
N ASP A 64 -16.61 -18.84 0.90
CA ASP A 64 -17.94 -19.43 0.76
C ASP A 64 -19.07 -18.45 1.07
N GLN A 65 -18.83 -17.42 1.87
CA GLN A 65 -19.79 -16.43 2.32
C GLN A 65 -19.63 -15.08 1.62
N ALA A 66 -18.49 -14.84 0.96
CA ALA A 66 -18.14 -13.55 0.38
C ALA A 66 -18.47 -13.49 -1.12
N GLU A 67 -19.07 -12.38 -1.52
CA GLU A 67 -19.26 -11.95 -2.90
C GLU A 67 -18.56 -10.61 -3.11
N ILE A 68 -17.72 -10.51 -4.13
CA ILE A 68 -16.98 -9.28 -4.43
C ILE A 68 -17.77 -8.45 -5.45
N VAL A 69 -17.97 -7.19 -5.12
CA VAL A 69 -18.49 -6.13 -5.97
C VAL A 69 -17.37 -5.13 -6.23
N MET A 70 -16.95 -5.04 -7.49
CA MET A 70 -15.94 -4.07 -7.92
C MET A 70 -16.57 -2.72 -8.21
N VAL A 71 -15.96 -1.64 -7.74
CA VAL A 71 -16.48 -0.28 -7.96
C VAL A 71 -15.43 0.57 -8.69
N VAL A 72 -15.82 1.26 -9.74
CA VAL A 72 -14.95 2.16 -10.49
C VAL A 72 -15.71 3.38 -10.97
N SER A 73 -15.08 4.56 -10.91
CA SER A 73 -15.70 5.81 -11.39
C SER A 73 -15.69 5.87 -12.92
N ALA A 74 -16.84 6.13 -13.52
CA ALA A 74 -16.97 6.37 -14.97
C ALA A 74 -16.12 7.57 -15.43
N ASP A 75 -15.96 8.59 -14.57
CA ASP A 75 -15.10 9.75 -14.84
C ASP A 75 -13.61 9.36 -14.88
N ASP A 76 -13.17 8.45 -13.98
CA ASP A 76 -11.79 7.97 -13.95
C ASP A 76 -11.47 7.13 -15.20
N ILE A 77 -12.46 6.35 -15.69
CA ILE A 77 -12.34 5.61 -16.96
C ILE A 77 -12.26 6.58 -18.14
N GLU A 78 -13.12 7.60 -18.20
CA GLU A 78 -13.15 8.58 -19.28
C GLU A 78 -11.84 9.37 -19.36
N LYS A 79 -11.22 9.68 -18.20
CA LYS A 79 -9.93 10.37 -18.09
C LYS A 79 -8.72 9.45 -18.29
N ASN A 80 -8.92 8.16 -18.55
CA ASN A 80 -7.85 7.15 -18.58
C ASN A 80 -6.92 7.21 -17.37
N LYS A 81 -7.50 7.37 -16.16
CA LYS A 81 -6.73 7.48 -14.93
C LYS A 81 -5.84 6.25 -14.73
N ILE A 82 -4.57 6.49 -14.51
CA ILE A 82 -3.54 5.46 -14.36
C ILE A 82 -3.32 5.18 -12.87
N ARG A 83 -3.17 3.92 -12.55
CA ARG A 83 -2.66 3.46 -11.27
C ARG A 83 -1.13 3.53 -11.31
N GLU A 84 -0.55 4.51 -10.63
CA GLU A 84 0.88 4.87 -10.73
C GLU A 84 1.84 3.73 -10.41
N ASP A 85 1.51 2.93 -9.37
CA ASP A 85 2.36 1.81 -8.92
C ASP A 85 2.44 0.64 -9.92
N LEU A 86 1.47 0.53 -10.84
CA LEU A 86 1.39 -0.52 -11.85
C LEU A 86 1.51 0.01 -13.29
N GLY A 87 1.31 1.31 -13.51
CA GLY A 87 1.34 1.92 -14.84
C GLY A 87 0.19 1.50 -15.76
N ILE A 88 -0.93 1.01 -15.22
CA ILE A 88 -2.11 0.58 -15.97
C ILE A 88 -3.32 1.45 -15.63
N THR A 89 -4.26 1.56 -16.58
CA THR A 89 -5.49 2.32 -16.38
C THR A 89 -6.45 1.60 -15.42
N TYR A 90 -7.35 2.36 -14.76
CA TYR A 90 -8.27 1.80 -13.77
C TYR A 90 -9.21 0.75 -14.35
N ASP A 91 -9.67 0.89 -15.60
CA ASP A 91 -10.47 -0.11 -16.29
C ASP A 91 -9.70 -1.43 -16.50
N ASN A 92 -8.42 -1.35 -16.88
CA ASN A 92 -7.57 -2.53 -16.99
C ASN A 92 -7.24 -3.14 -15.63
N ASP A 93 -7.06 -2.31 -14.60
CA ASP A 93 -6.85 -2.81 -13.23
C ASP A 93 -8.08 -3.53 -12.68
N VAL A 94 -9.31 -3.07 -12.97
CA VAL A 94 -10.54 -3.80 -12.61
C VAL A 94 -10.51 -5.20 -13.19
N ILE A 95 -10.17 -5.37 -14.48
CA ILE A 95 -10.12 -6.69 -15.13
C ILE A 95 -9.05 -7.56 -14.48
N ARG A 96 -7.85 -7.01 -14.26
CA ARG A 96 -6.77 -7.70 -13.57
C ARG A 96 -7.19 -8.16 -12.17
N LEU A 97 -7.85 -7.31 -11.39
CA LEU A 97 -8.35 -7.65 -10.07
C LEU A 97 -9.42 -8.74 -10.12
N VAL A 98 -10.33 -8.70 -11.08
CA VAL A 98 -11.34 -9.76 -11.28
C VAL A 98 -10.68 -11.10 -11.55
N ASP A 99 -9.70 -11.15 -12.46
CA ASP A 99 -8.97 -12.37 -12.78
C ASP A 99 -8.18 -12.89 -11.56
N GLU A 100 -7.56 -11.99 -10.81
CA GLU A 100 -6.79 -12.31 -9.62
C GLU A 100 -7.68 -12.88 -8.50
N PHE A 101 -8.87 -12.32 -8.27
CA PHE A 101 -9.83 -12.86 -7.31
C PHE A 101 -10.37 -14.24 -7.76
N ARG A 102 -10.75 -14.37 -9.02
CA ARG A 102 -11.28 -15.63 -9.57
C ARG A 102 -10.24 -16.75 -9.52
N SER A 103 -8.96 -16.45 -9.82
CA SER A 103 -7.87 -17.44 -9.77
C SER A 103 -7.65 -18.00 -8.36
N ARG A 104 -8.06 -17.27 -7.32
CA ARG A 104 -8.01 -17.70 -5.91
C ARG A 104 -9.30 -18.27 -5.38
N GLY A 105 -10.27 -18.52 -6.25
CA GLY A 105 -11.57 -19.13 -5.87
C GLY A 105 -12.55 -18.15 -5.21
N LEU A 106 -12.30 -16.84 -5.28
CA LEU A 106 -13.22 -15.82 -4.79
C LEU A 106 -14.29 -15.51 -5.85
N TYR A 107 -15.54 -15.40 -5.42
CA TYR A 107 -16.65 -15.09 -6.32
C TYR A 107 -16.74 -13.57 -6.56
N VAL A 108 -16.59 -13.16 -7.81
CA VAL A 108 -16.81 -11.78 -8.25
C VAL A 108 -18.17 -11.73 -8.94
N GLY A 109 -19.14 -11.10 -8.28
CA GLY A 109 -20.55 -11.07 -8.74
C GLY A 109 -20.78 -10.00 -9.79
N SER A 110 -20.25 -8.79 -9.57
CA SER A 110 -20.59 -7.65 -10.41
C SER A 110 -19.55 -6.52 -10.36
N VAL A 111 -19.72 -5.56 -11.28
CA VAL A 111 -19.00 -4.29 -11.32
C VAL A 111 -20.00 -3.14 -11.28
N VAL A 112 -19.72 -2.11 -10.49
CA VAL A 112 -20.51 -0.88 -10.42
C VAL A 112 -19.75 0.27 -11.04
N LEU A 113 -20.35 0.91 -12.04
CA LEU A 113 -19.87 2.15 -12.63
C LEU A 113 -20.49 3.32 -11.85
N THR A 114 -19.70 4.02 -11.05
CA THR A 114 -20.15 5.18 -10.27
C THR A 114 -20.00 6.48 -11.05
N LYS A 115 -20.72 7.53 -10.64
CA LYS A 115 -20.79 8.81 -11.36
C LYS A 115 -21.14 8.61 -12.85
N TYR A 116 -21.97 7.60 -13.10
CA TYR A 116 -22.36 7.24 -14.45
C TYR A 116 -23.25 8.32 -15.08
N SER A 117 -22.91 8.75 -16.28
CA SER A 117 -23.66 9.71 -17.11
C SER A 117 -23.45 9.40 -18.60
N GLU A 118 -23.47 8.11 -18.94
CA GLU A 118 -23.35 7.64 -20.34
C GLU A 118 -22.02 8.03 -21.02
N GLN A 119 -20.94 8.17 -20.26
CA GLN A 119 -19.61 8.44 -20.81
C GLN A 119 -19.21 7.35 -21.81
N ARG A 120 -18.67 7.75 -22.97
CA ARG A 120 -18.37 6.83 -24.07
C ARG A 120 -17.40 5.70 -23.68
N SER A 121 -16.39 6.03 -22.89
CA SER A 121 -15.42 5.04 -22.43
C SER A 121 -16.04 4.08 -21.42
N ALA A 122 -16.94 4.56 -20.55
CA ALA A 122 -17.67 3.73 -19.61
C ALA A 122 -18.62 2.74 -20.31
N ILE A 123 -19.33 3.18 -21.35
CA ILE A 123 -20.20 2.30 -22.17
C ILE A 123 -19.37 1.20 -22.87
N LYS A 124 -18.18 1.55 -23.42
CA LYS A 124 -17.29 0.55 -24.02
C LYS A 124 -16.78 -0.44 -22.98
N PHE A 125 -16.41 0.06 -21.82
CA PHE A 125 -15.92 -0.77 -20.73
C PHE A 125 -17.01 -1.71 -20.19
N GLN A 126 -18.26 -1.22 -20.03
CA GLN A 126 -19.41 -2.05 -19.68
C GLN A 126 -19.55 -3.25 -20.62
N LYS A 127 -19.56 -3.03 -21.95
CA LYS A 127 -19.63 -4.11 -22.94
C LYS A 127 -18.49 -5.12 -22.81
N ARG A 128 -17.29 -4.64 -22.48
CA ARG A 128 -16.13 -5.51 -22.23
C ARG A 128 -16.33 -6.39 -21.01
N LEU A 129 -16.89 -5.84 -19.93
CA LEU A 129 -17.20 -6.58 -18.69
C LEU A 129 -18.31 -7.62 -18.92
N GLU A 130 -19.40 -7.24 -19.61
CA GLU A 130 -20.50 -8.13 -19.98
C GLU A 130 -20.02 -9.30 -20.84
N ASN A 131 -19.08 -9.06 -21.77
CA ASN A 131 -18.47 -10.10 -22.63
C ASN A 131 -17.64 -11.14 -21.84
N ILE A 132 -17.12 -10.79 -20.66
CA ILE A 132 -16.42 -11.72 -19.78
C ILE A 132 -17.34 -12.29 -18.66
N GLY A 133 -18.67 -12.10 -18.83
CA GLY A 133 -19.68 -12.69 -17.97
C GLY A 133 -19.91 -11.97 -16.64
N LEU A 134 -19.58 -10.68 -16.54
CA LEU A 134 -19.85 -9.88 -15.35
C LEU A 134 -21.13 -9.07 -15.51
N LYS A 135 -21.94 -9.02 -14.44
CA LYS A 135 -23.05 -8.07 -14.36
C LYS A 135 -22.51 -6.67 -14.10
N VAL A 136 -23.10 -5.67 -14.74
CA VAL A 136 -22.72 -4.27 -14.55
C VAL A 136 -23.92 -3.48 -14.05
N TYR A 137 -23.69 -2.69 -13.01
CA TYR A 137 -24.68 -1.81 -12.38
C TYR A 137 -24.19 -0.36 -12.40
N HIS A 138 -25.11 0.59 -12.25
CA HIS A 138 -24.83 2.01 -12.33
C HIS A 138 -25.21 2.75 -11.05
N ASN A 139 -24.30 3.59 -10.58
CA ASN A 139 -24.60 4.61 -9.59
C ASN A 139 -24.43 5.97 -10.22
N TYR A 140 -25.45 6.78 -10.14
CA TYR A 140 -25.50 8.10 -10.77
C TYR A 140 -24.93 9.19 -9.86
N LEU A 141 -24.64 10.35 -10.46
CA LEU A 141 -24.24 11.50 -9.68
C LEU A 141 -25.45 12.05 -8.92
N ILE A 142 -25.34 12.14 -7.59
CA ILE A 142 -26.40 12.67 -6.73
C ILE A 142 -26.07 14.13 -6.39
N PRO A 143 -26.92 15.12 -6.79
CA PRO A 143 -26.70 16.51 -6.46
C PRO A 143 -26.66 16.77 -4.95
N GLY A 144 -25.69 17.59 -4.51
CA GLY A 144 -25.54 17.92 -3.09
C GLY A 144 -24.92 16.84 -2.20
N TYR A 145 -24.42 15.75 -2.79
CA TYR A 145 -23.69 14.74 -2.03
C TYR A 145 -22.38 15.31 -1.45
N PRO A 146 -22.03 15.05 -0.17
CA PRO A 146 -22.76 14.23 0.82
C PRO A 146 -23.68 15.05 1.76
N ALA A 147 -23.86 16.35 1.58
CA ALA A 147 -24.50 17.23 2.55
C ALA A 147 -26.05 17.17 2.55
N ASN A 148 -26.69 17.00 1.37
CA ASN A 148 -28.15 16.97 1.27
C ASN A 148 -28.72 15.58 1.54
N VAL A 149 -28.69 15.15 2.81
CA VAL A 149 -29.07 13.81 3.24
C VAL A 149 -30.51 13.46 2.85
N GLN A 150 -31.47 14.39 2.97
CA GLN A 150 -32.86 14.12 2.60
C GLN A 150 -33.04 13.75 1.12
N TYR A 151 -32.31 14.43 0.24
CA TYR A 151 -32.35 14.13 -1.19
C TYR A 151 -31.57 12.85 -1.50
N ILE A 152 -30.40 12.68 -0.86
CA ILE A 152 -29.52 11.52 -1.10
C ILE A 152 -30.26 10.22 -0.73
N VAL A 153 -30.92 10.19 0.44
CA VAL A 153 -31.67 9.02 0.94
C VAL A 153 -33.13 9.14 0.51
N SER A 154 -33.39 9.17 -0.79
CA SER A 154 -34.73 9.25 -1.39
C SER A 154 -34.76 8.47 -2.70
N GLU A 155 -35.96 8.36 -3.31
CA GLU A 155 -36.16 7.76 -4.64
C GLU A 155 -35.38 8.49 -5.72
N ASP A 156 -35.23 9.81 -5.61
CA ASP A 156 -34.48 10.63 -6.55
C ASP A 156 -32.97 10.62 -6.32
N GLY A 157 -32.52 10.16 -5.17
CA GLY A 157 -31.12 9.96 -4.79
C GLY A 157 -30.70 8.50 -4.95
N TYR A 158 -30.57 7.80 -3.83
CA TYR A 158 -30.16 6.37 -3.83
C TYR A 158 -31.15 5.47 -4.58
N GLY A 159 -32.43 5.82 -4.62
CA GLY A 159 -33.44 5.07 -5.36
C GLY A 159 -33.22 5.02 -6.87
N LYS A 160 -32.49 5.98 -7.44
CA LYS A 160 -32.09 5.95 -8.87
C LYS A 160 -30.93 5.03 -9.18
N ASN A 161 -30.10 4.71 -8.19
CA ASN A 161 -29.01 3.78 -8.39
C ASN A 161 -29.54 2.35 -8.56
N ASP A 162 -28.86 1.56 -9.36
CA ASP A 162 -29.28 0.17 -9.57
C ASP A 162 -29.18 -0.62 -8.26
N TYR A 163 -30.20 -1.48 -8.00
CA TYR A 163 -30.11 -2.48 -6.96
C TYR A 163 -29.20 -3.62 -7.43
N ILE A 164 -28.15 -3.91 -6.67
CA ILE A 164 -27.20 -4.97 -6.98
C ILE A 164 -27.76 -6.29 -6.44
N GLU A 165 -28.17 -7.18 -7.33
CA GLU A 165 -28.59 -8.53 -6.94
C GLU A 165 -27.39 -9.33 -6.45
N THR A 166 -27.30 -9.53 -5.16
CA THR A 166 -26.24 -10.29 -4.50
C THR A 166 -26.76 -11.59 -3.90
N THR A 167 -25.92 -12.63 -3.88
CA THR A 167 -26.31 -13.98 -3.51
C THR A 167 -25.72 -14.46 -2.19
N ARG A 168 -24.73 -13.71 -1.65
CA ARG A 168 -23.98 -14.12 -0.46
C ARG A 168 -24.19 -13.15 0.70
N PRO A 169 -24.03 -13.62 1.96
CA PRO A 169 -24.24 -12.77 3.14
C PRO A 169 -23.19 -11.67 3.31
N LEU A 170 -21.96 -11.88 2.86
CA LEU A 170 -20.89 -10.88 2.90
C LEU A 170 -20.67 -10.29 1.50
N VAL A 171 -21.02 -9.03 1.33
CA VAL A 171 -20.77 -8.28 0.08
C VAL A 171 -19.54 -7.40 0.27
N VAL A 172 -18.43 -7.78 -0.34
CA VAL A 172 -17.15 -7.04 -0.27
C VAL A 172 -17.09 -6.02 -1.39
N VAL A 173 -17.17 -4.74 -1.04
CA VAL A 173 -17.14 -3.63 -1.99
C VAL A 173 -15.73 -3.08 -2.07
N THR A 174 -15.06 -3.29 -3.19
CA THR A 174 -13.67 -2.87 -3.40
C THR A 174 -13.46 -2.14 -4.73
N ALA A 175 -12.29 -1.52 -4.93
CA ALA A 175 -12.01 -0.66 -6.07
C ALA A 175 -10.51 -0.61 -6.40
N PRO A 176 -10.13 -0.25 -7.64
CA PRO A 176 -8.73 -0.07 -8.03
C PRO A 176 -8.01 1.08 -7.30
N GLY A 177 -8.77 2.07 -6.76
CA GLY A 177 -8.19 3.20 -6.07
C GLY A 177 -9.18 4.01 -5.24
N PRO A 178 -8.70 5.06 -4.57
CA PRO A 178 -9.52 5.97 -3.77
C PRO A 178 -10.48 6.78 -4.65
N GLY A 179 -11.56 7.30 -4.04
CA GLY A 179 -12.54 8.15 -4.74
C GLY A 179 -13.46 7.42 -5.72
N SER A 180 -13.38 6.09 -5.82
CA SER A 180 -14.20 5.28 -6.74
C SER A 180 -15.68 5.17 -6.34
N GLY A 181 -16.08 5.61 -5.14
CA GLY A 181 -17.47 5.61 -4.68
C GLY A 181 -17.89 4.36 -3.88
N LYS A 182 -16.96 3.64 -3.27
CA LYS A 182 -17.24 2.43 -2.46
C LYS A 182 -18.29 2.67 -1.36
N MET A 183 -18.04 3.68 -0.50
CA MET A 183 -18.98 4.03 0.59
C MET A 183 -20.36 4.37 0.05
N GLY A 184 -20.45 5.24 -0.97
CA GLY A 184 -21.71 5.61 -1.59
C GLY A 184 -22.46 4.41 -2.19
N THR A 185 -21.73 3.43 -2.75
CA THR A 185 -22.31 2.18 -3.23
C THR A 185 -22.86 1.35 -2.08
N CYS A 186 -22.09 1.16 -0.99
CA CYS A 186 -22.57 0.45 0.19
C CYS A 186 -23.87 1.07 0.73
N LEU A 187 -23.86 2.39 0.98
CA LEU A 187 -25.03 3.10 1.54
C LEU A 187 -26.24 3.07 0.62
N SER A 188 -26.03 3.18 -0.69
CA SER A 188 -27.10 3.03 -1.68
C SER A 188 -27.71 1.62 -1.63
N GLN A 189 -26.89 0.58 -1.48
CA GLN A 189 -27.41 -0.78 -1.36
C GLN A 189 -28.15 -1.02 -0.03
N LEU A 190 -27.68 -0.42 1.09
CA LEU A 190 -28.44 -0.47 2.34
C LEU A 190 -29.83 0.15 2.21
N TYR A 191 -29.95 1.26 1.46
CA TYR A 191 -31.24 1.87 1.15
C TYR A 191 -32.15 0.89 0.38
N HIS A 192 -31.64 0.22 -0.64
CA HIS A 192 -32.39 -0.75 -1.42
C HIS A 192 -32.75 -2.00 -0.60
N GLU A 193 -31.81 -2.55 0.16
CA GLU A 193 -32.04 -3.71 1.03
C GLU A 193 -33.17 -3.42 2.04
N HIS A 194 -33.12 -2.25 2.68
CA HIS A 194 -34.16 -1.83 3.62
C HIS A 194 -35.52 -1.73 2.94
N LYS A 195 -35.62 -1.23 1.71
CA LYS A 195 -36.86 -1.20 0.93
C LYS A 195 -37.40 -2.61 0.59
N HIS A 196 -36.50 -3.58 0.48
CA HIS A 196 -36.87 -4.99 0.30
C HIS A 196 -37.12 -5.71 1.64
N GLY A 197 -37.10 -4.99 2.76
CA GLY A 197 -37.38 -5.55 4.09
C GLY A 197 -36.16 -6.28 4.71
N VAL A 198 -34.97 -6.09 4.20
CA VAL A 198 -33.72 -6.66 4.72
C VAL A 198 -32.98 -5.61 5.54
N ASN A 199 -32.70 -5.91 6.80
CA ASN A 199 -31.88 -5.05 7.67
C ASN A 199 -30.39 -5.39 7.49
N ALA A 200 -29.82 -4.98 6.35
CA ALA A 200 -28.42 -5.20 6.01
C ALA A 200 -27.49 -4.26 6.79
N GLY A 201 -26.30 -4.72 7.17
CA GLY A 201 -25.29 -3.93 7.86
C GLY A 201 -24.25 -3.33 6.95
N TYR A 202 -23.54 -2.30 7.47
CA TYR A 202 -22.35 -1.73 6.87
C TYR A 202 -21.14 -2.00 7.77
N ALA A 203 -20.00 -2.27 7.17
CA ALA A 203 -18.73 -2.22 7.88
C ALA A 203 -17.62 -1.69 6.97
N LYS A 204 -16.63 -1.03 7.56
CA LYS A 204 -15.41 -0.57 6.89
C LYS A 204 -14.24 -1.41 7.37
N TYR A 205 -13.56 -2.09 6.43
CA TYR A 205 -12.35 -2.81 6.75
C TYR A 205 -11.19 -1.84 6.93
N GLU A 206 -10.54 -1.93 8.08
CA GLU A 206 -9.43 -1.05 8.41
C GLU A 206 -8.25 -1.84 8.99
N THR A 207 -7.04 -1.36 8.74
CA THR A 207 -5.81 -1.80 9.40
C THR A 207 -5.23 -0.66 10.21
N PHE A 208 -5.29 0.56 9.69
CA PHE A 208 -4.81 1.79 10.31
C PHE A 208 -5.90 2.86 10.33
N PRO A 209 -5.84 3.80 11.30
CA PRO A 209 -4.97 3.76 12.47
C PRO A 209 -5.32 2.57 13.38
N ILE A 210 -4.39 2.13 14.21
CA ILE A 210 -4.66 1.07 15.18
C ILE A 210 -5.39 1.66 16.38
N TRP A 211 -6.62 1.25 16.58
CA TRP A 211 -7.59 1.90 17.49
C TRP A 211 -7.19 1.92 18.96
N ASN A 212 -6.58 0.83 19.44
CA ASN A 212 -6.23 0.61 20.84
C ASN A 212 -4.77 0.96 21.18
N LEU A 213 -4.05 1.61 20.25
CA LEU A 213 -2.75 2.22 20.54
C LEU A 213 -2.93 3.72 20.87
N PRO A 214 -2.03 4.34 21.64
CA PRO A 214 -2.01 5.78 21.85
C PRO A 214 -1.96 6.58 20.55
N LEU A 215 -2.46 7.81 20.61
CA LEU A 215 -2.50 8.72 19.45
C LEU A 215 -1.11 8.96 18.86
N ASP A 216 -0.13 9.15 19.74
CA ASP A 216 1.28 9.41 19.45
C ASP A 216 2.12 8.14 19.29
N HIS A 217 1.49 6.97 19.21
CA HIS A 217 2.23 5.73 19.02
C HIS A 217 2.90 5.71 17.64
N PRO A 218 4.21 5.36 17.50
CA PRO A 218 4.94 5.38 16.24
C PRO A 218 4.26 4.63 15.09
N VAL A 219 3.54 3.54 15.37
CA VAL A 219 2.75 2.80 14.35
C VAL A 219 1.67 3.68 13.72
N ASN A 220 0.93 4.45 14.54
CA ASN A 220 -0.10 5.36 14.05
C ASN A 220 0.51 6.58 13.37
N LEU A 221 1.60 7.12 13.91
CA LEU A 221 2.34 8.25 13.30
C LEU A 221 2.98 7.87 11.95
N ALA A 222 3.45 6.63 11.79
CA ALA A 222 3.95 6.13 10.51
C ALA A 222 2.85 6.07 9.44
N TYR A 223 1.59 5.85 9.83
CA TYR A 223 0.45 5.94 8.93
C TYR A 223 0.17 7.39 8.51
N GLU A 224 0.20 8.35 9.43
CA GLU A 224 0.11 9.78 9.08
C GLU A 224 1.21 10.21 8.11
N ALA A 225 2.45 9.76 8.35
CA ALA A 225 3.57 10.02 7.45
C ALA A 225 3.34 9.38 6.07
N ALA A 226 2.68 8.21 6.01
CA ALA A 226 2.36 7.52 4.77
C ALA A 226 1.23 8.17 3.97
N THR A 227 0.37 8.95 4.62
CA THR A 227 -0.79 9.65 4.05
C THR A 227 -0.67 11.18 4.15
N ALA A 228 0.57 11.67 4.20
CA ALA A 228 0.85 13.10 4.34
C ALA A 228 0.26 13.94 3.18
N ASP A 229 0.23 13.37 1.97
CA ASP A 229 -0.39 13.91 0.76
C ASP A 229 -1.93 14.04 0.84
N LEU A 230 -2.57 13.18 1.65
CA LEU A 230 -4.03 13.17 1.83
C LEU A 230 -4.49 14.03 3.01
N ASN A 231 -3.58 14.59 3.78
CA ASN A 231 -3.84 15.30 5.02
C ASN A 231 -4.63 14.49 6.06
N ASP A 232 -4.45 13.18 6.08
CA ASP A 232 -4.97 12.32 7.14
C ASP A 232 -4.23 12.62 8.44
N ILE A 233 -5.00 12.83 9.51
CA ILE A 233 -4.48 13.11 10.85
C ILE A 233 -5.20 12.17 11.82
N ASN A 234 -4.43 11.49 12.66
CA ASN A 234 -4.99 10.68 13.73
C ASN A 234 -5.64 11.58 14.80
N MET A 235 -6.78 11.15 15.29
CA MET A 235 -7.47 11.84 16.39
C MET A 235 -8.22 10.85 17.28
N ILE A 236 -8.51 11.28 18.49
CA ILE A 236 -9.39 10.51 19.37
C ILE A 236 -10.81 10.56 18.81
N ASP A 237 -11.46 9.41 18.70
CA ASP A 237 -12.86 9.33 18.31
C ASP A 237 -13.76 9.83 19.45
N PRO A 238 -14.33 11.06 19.35
CA PRO A 238 -15.12 11.65 20.42
C PRO A 238 -16.48 10.97 20.60
N TYR A 239 -16.98 10.35 19.53
CA TYR A 239 -18.25 9.64 19.54
C TYR A 239 -18.12 8.31 20.29
N HIS A 240 -17.01 7.58 20.03
CA HIS A 240 -16.72 6.32 20.72
C HIS A 240 -16.46 6.54 22.22
N LEU A 241 -15.67 7.57 22.53
CA LEU A 241 -15.43 7.98 23.92
C LEU A 241 -16.74 8.35 24.64
N LYS A 242 -17.63 9.09 23.98
CA LYS A 242 -18.94 9.47 24.55
C LYS A 242 -19.85 8.26 24.74
N ALA A 243 -19.88 7.33 23.81
CA ALA A 243 -20.79 6.18 23.84
C ALA A 243 -20.36 5.11 24.84
N TYR A 244 -19.05 4.86 24.96
CA TYR A 244 -18.51 3.69 25.67
C TYR A 244 -17.53 4.03 26.79
N GLY A 245 -17.11 5.29 26.94
CA GLY A 245 -16.05 5.69 27.88
C GLY A 245 -14.66 5.14 27.53
N VAL A 246 -14.47 4.67 26.29
CA VAL A 246 -13.23 4.06 25.81
C VAL A 246 -12.57 4.99 24.80
N THR A 247 -11.29 5.28 25.02
CA THR A 247 -10.46 6.05 24.07
C THR A 247 -10.04 5.16 22.93
N THR A 248 -10.35 5.58 21.69
CA THR A 248 -9.92 4.94 20.47
C THR A 248 -9.35 5.97 19.51
N VAL A 249 -8.37 5.57 18.70
CA VAL A 249 -7.77 6.42 17.68
C VAL A 249 -8.45 6.13 16.35
N ASN A 250 -8.87 7.18 15.65
CA ASN A 250 -9.38 7.11 14.30
C ASN A 250 -8.78 8.29 13.50
N TYR A 251 -9.02 8.42 12.20
CA TYR A 251 -8.54 9.59 11.48
C TYR A 251 -9.66 10.61 11.24
N ASN A 252 -9.23 11.87 11.08
CA ASN A 252 -10.10 13.03 10.97
C ASN A 252 -11.25 12.83 9.97
N ARG A 253 -11.00 12.32 8.78
CA ARG A 253 -12.03 12.16 7.73
C ARG A 253 -13.20 11.30 8.17
N ASP A 254 -12.95 10.20 8.92
CA ASP A 254 -14.03 9.32 9.38
C ASP A 254 -14.80 9.95 10.55
N VAL A 255 -14.10 10.67 11.42
CA VAL A 255 -14.72 11.40 12.54
C VAL A 255 -15.56 12.58 12.02
N GLU A 256 -15.05 13.35 11.07
CA GLU A 256 -15.74 14.53 10.51
C GLU A 256 -16.97 14.14 9.67
N ILE A 257 -16.92 13.03 8.93
CA ILE A 257 -18.07 12.59 8.12
C ILE A 257 -19.15 11.88 8.94
N PHE A 258 -18.83 11.40 10.15
CA PHE A 258 -19.76 10.60 10.94
C PHE A 258 -21.12 11.25 11.22
N PRO A 259 -21.26 12.56 11.50
CA PRO A 259 -22.57 13.21 11.64
C PRO A 259 -23.46 13.04 10.41
N VAL A 260 -22.87 13.11 9.22
CA VAL A 260 -23.59 12.93 7.95
C VAL A 260 -24.01 11.46 7.79
N LEU A 261 -23.12 10.52 8.09
CA LEU A 261 -23.42 9.08 8.05
C LEU A 261 -24.50 8.71 9.08
N ASN A 262 -24.42 9.28 10.28
CA ASN A 262 -25.45 9.11 11.31
C ASN A 262 -26.83 9.56 10.82
N ALA A 263 -26.91 10.71 10.15
CA ALA A 263 -28.16 11.18 9.55
C ALA A 263 -28.64 10.26 8.41
N MET A 264 -27.74 9.75 7.56
CA MET A 264 -28.10 8.81 6.49
C MET A 264 -28.63 7.49 7.05
N PHE A 265 -27.94 6.86 8.02
CA PHE A 265 -28.41 5.64 8.68
C PHE A 265 -29.75 5.85 9.38
N THR A 266 -29.90 6.96 10.09
CA THR A 266 -31.19 7.29 10.74
C THR A 266 -32.31 7.43 9.73
N GLN A 267 -32.06 8.00 8.57
CA GLN A 267 -33.06 8.13 7.53
C GLN A 267 -33.40 6.80 6.84
N ILE A 268 -32.41 5.89 6.70
CA ILE A 268 -32.63 4.57 6.12
C ILE A 268 -33.39 3.67 7.10
N TYR A 269 -32.96 3.59 8.37
CA TYR A 269 -33.43 2.59 9.34
C TYR A 269 -34.38 3.13 10.41
N GLY A 270 -34.60 4.44 10.47
CA GLY A 270 -35.29 5.11 11.59
C GLY A 270 -34.39 5.36 12.80
N THR A 271 -33.32 4.60 12.97
CA THR A 271 -32.29 4.74 14.01
C THR A 271 -30.91 4.44 13.44
N ASN A 272 -29.85 5.02 14.02
CA ASN A 272 -28.50 4.62 13.62
C ASN A 272 -28.02 3.40 14.42
N PRO A 273 -27.64 2.30 13.78
CA PRO A 273 -27.10 1.13 14.45
C PRO A 273 -25.66 1.29 14.97
N TYR A 274 -24.99 2.40 14.63
CA TYR A 274 -23.60 2.68 14.99
C TYR A 274 -23.50 3.92 15.87
N ALA A 275 -22.84 3.78 17.02
CA ALA A 275 -22.63 4.90 17.96
C ALA A 275 -21.42 5.77 17.59
N SER A 276 -20.52 5.28 16.76
CA SER A 276 -19.26 5.97 16.40
C SER A 276 -18.69 5.51 15.04
N PRO A 277 -17.76 6.26 14.45
CA PRO A 277 -16.97 5.80 13.30
C PRO A 277 -16.24 4.48 13.59
N THR A 278 -15.70 4.32 14.80
CA THR A 278 -15.03 3.09 15.24
C THR A 278 -15.99 1.89 15.22
N ASP A 279 -17.26 2.07 15.60
CA ASP A 279 -18.27 1.01 15.51
C ASP A 279 -18.56 0.56 14.08
N MET A 280 -18.44 1.46 13.11
CA MET A 280 -18.61 1.10 11.70
C MET A 280 -17.45 0.27 11.16
N GLY A 281 -16.26 0.41 11.77
CA GLY A 281 -15.07 -0.27 11.30
C GLY A 281 -14.90 -1.70 11.80
N VAL A 282 -14.00 -2.44 11.16
CA VAL A 282 -13.49 -3.74 11.63
C VAL A 282 -11.98 -3.68 11.60
N ASN A 283 -11.35 -3.66 12.79
CA ASN A 283 -9.89 -3.58 12.94
C ASN A 283 -9.42 -4.32 14.20
N MET A 284 -8.83 -5.49 14.01
CA MET A 284 -8.30 -6.31 15.10
C MET A 284 -6.77 -6.24 15.21
N ALA A 285 -6.12 -5.39 14.42
CA ALA A 285 -4.65 -5.36 14.30
C ALA A 285 -3.95 -5.12 15.65
N GLY A 286 -4.43 -4.18 16.46
CA GLY A 286 -3.81 -3.87 17.75
C GLY A 286 -3.84 -5.01 18.77
N ASN A 287 -4.76 -5.97 18.62
CA ASN A 287 -4.84 -7.17 19.49
C ASN A 287 -3.80 -8.24 19.10
N CYS A 288 -3.09 -8.05 18.01
CA CYS A 288 -2.17 -9.02 17.42
C CYS A 288 -0.70 -8.59 17.50
N ILE A 289 -0.43 -7.43 18.09
CA ILE A 289 0.92 -6.99 18.44
C ILE A 289 1.34 -7.74 19.72
N PHE A 290 2.48 -8.46 19.65
CA PHE A 290 3.04 -9.17 20.79
C PHE A 290 4.42 -8.64 21.21
N ASP A 291 5.12 -7.92 20.34
CA ASP A 291 6.34 -7.18 20.64
C ASP A 291 6.21 -5.74 20.16
N ASP A 292 5.76 -4.88 21.07
CA ASP A 292 5.52 -3.46 20.82
C ASP A 292 6.79 -2.72 20.42
N MET A 293 7.93 -3.06 21.05
CA MET A 293 9.21 -2.41 20.75
C MET A 293 9.67 -2.70 19.31
N ALA A 294 9.44 -3.92 18.81
CA ALA A 294 9.75 -4.25 17.42
C ALA A 294 8.87 -3.45 16.44
N CYS A 295 7.59 -3.25 16.76
CA CYS A 295 6.69 -2.45 15.94
C CYS A 295 7.04 -0.96 15.99
N ARG A 296 7.41 -0.41 17.15
CA ARG A 296 7.89 0.98 17.31
C ARG A 296 9.13 1.23 16.46
N GLU A 297 10.14 0.37 16.57
CA GLU A 297 11.37 0.54 15.80
C GLU A 297 11.11 0.46 14.29
N ALA A 298 10.34 -0.52 13.85
CA ALA A 298 9.95 -0.66 12.44
C ALA A 298 9.21 0.59 11.92
N SER A 299 8.34 1.17 12.74
CA SER A 299 7.58 2.39 12.41
C SER A 299 8.48 3.63 12.34
N ARG A 300 9.47 3.77 13.24
CA ARG A 300 10.47 4.85 13.18
C ARG A 300 11.24 4.78 11.86
N GLN A 301 11.67 3.59 11.45
CA GLN A 301 12.35 3.37 10.16
C GLN A 301 11.44 3.69 8.97
N GLU A 302 10.14 3.38 9.04
CA GLU A 302 9.19 3.75 7.98
C GLU A 302 8.97 5.26 7.90
N ILE A 303 8.91 5.98 9.03
CA ILE A 303 8.82 7.46 9.06
C ILE A 303 10.04 8.09 8.37
N ILE A 304 11.26 7.64 8.68
CA ILE A 304 12.49 8.10 8.01
C ILE A 304 12.42 7.82 6.51
N ARG A 305 11.96 6.64 6.12
CA ARG A 305 11.82 6.27 4.72
C ARG A 305 10.83 7.20 4.00
N ARG A 306 9.68 7.52 4.62
CA ARG A 306 8.71 8.47 4.07
C ARG A 306 9.28 9.87 3.92
N TYR A 307 10.07 10.30 4.90
CA TYR A 307 10.75 11.59 4.84
C TYR A 307 11.69 11.69 3.63
N TYR A 308 12.55 10.69 3.41
CA TYR A 308 13.42 10.66 2.23
C TYR A 308 12.65 10.57 0.91
N GLN A 309 11.53 9.84 0.88
CA GLN A 309 10.66 9.79 -0.30
C GLN A 309 10.02 11.14 -0.61
N ALA A 310 9.59 11.87 0.42
CA ALA A 310 9.04 13.22 0.24
C ALA A 310 10.12 14.20 -0.26
N LEU A 311 11.31 14.18 0.35
CA LEU A 311 12.45 15.00 -0.08
C LEU A 311 12.80 14.77 -1.56
N ALA A 312 12.94 13.52 -1.97
CA ALA A 312 13.26 13.19 -3.35
C ALA A 312 12.11 13.55 -4.30
N GLY A 313 10.87 13.30 -3.90
CA GLY A 313 9.68 13.63 -4.70
C GLY A 313 9.53 15.13 -4.97
N VAL A 314 9.92 15.99 -4.03
CA VAL A 314 9.94 17.45 -4.27
C VAL A 314 11.02 17.81 -5.30
N VAL A 315 12.21 17.20 -5.22
CA VAL A 315 13.27 17.42 -6.23
C VAL A 315 12.84 16.91 -7.61
N GLU A 316 12.15 15.78 -7.67
CA GLU A 316 11.60 15.20 -8.90
C GLU A 316 10.35 15.94 -9.42
N GLY A 317 9.75 16.86 -8.62
CA GLY A 317 8.59 17.69 -9.00
C GLY A 317 7.25 16.94 -8.95
N ASN A 318 7.15 15.86 -8.19
CA ASN A 318 5.94 15.04 -8.05
C ASN A 318 5.34 15.03 -6.64
N ARG A 319 5.90 15.82 -5.70
CA ARG A 319 5.42 16.01 -4.33
C ARG A 319 5.51 17.47 -3.90
N GLU A 320 4.78 17.82 -2.85
CA GLU A 320 4.70 19.18 -2.32
C GLU A 320 5.57 19.35 -1.06
N GLN A 321 6.04 20.59 -0.82
CA GLN A 321 6.88 20.91 0.35
C GLN A 321 6.15 20.68 1.68
N GLU A 322 4.82 20.81 1.69
CA GLU A 322 3.97 20.60 2.85
C GLU A 322 4.06 19.18 3.39
N GLU A 323 4.24 18.18 2.52
CA GLU A 323 4.43 16.78 2.93
C GLU A 323 5.72 16.61 3.74
N ILE A 324 6.82 17.25 3.30
CA ILE A 324 8.09 17.25 4.02
C ILE A 324 7.91 17.87 5.41
N ASN A 325 7.25 19.03 5.47
CA ASN A 325 7.06 19.76 6.72
C ASN A 325 6.25 18.93 7.73
N LYS A 326 5.20 18.24 7.26
CA LYS A 326 4.35 17.38 8.08
C LYS A 326 5.13 16.17 8.62
N ILE A 327 5.87 15.47 7.76
CA ILE A 327 6.68 14.31 8.19
C ILE A 327 7.81 14.75 9.12
N HIS A 328 8.45 15.88 8.86
CA HIS A 328 9.49 16.44 9.75
C HIS A 328 8.93 16.81 11.12
N PHE A 329 7.68 17.32 11.17
CA PHE A 329 7.00 17.59 12.43
C PHE A 329 6.80 16.29 13.24
N ILE A 330 6.32 15.21 12.60
CA ILE A 330 6.19 13.88 13.21
C ILE A 330 7.53 13.38 13.73
N MET A 331 8.60 13.49 12.94
CA MET A 331 9.95 13.11 13.36
C MET A 331 10.40 13.90 14.59
N SER A 332 10.12 15.20 14.63
CA SER A 332 10.47 16.06 15.78
C SER A 332 9.73 15.67 17.05
N GLN A 333 8.45 15.32 16.95
CA GLN A 333 7.65 14.85 18.11
C GLN A 333 8.21 13.56 18.72
N GLU A 334 8.70 12.64 17.88
CA GLU A 334 9.22 11.34 18.29
C GLU A 334 10.75 11.34 18.53
N ASN A 335 11.39 12.49 18.44
CA ASN A 335 12.86 12.61 18.48
C ASN A 335 13.56 11.65 17.52
N ILE A 336 13.00 11.53 16.30
CA ILE A 336 13.57 10.74 15.20
C ILE A 336 14.45 11.64 14.36
N THR A 337 15.66 11.14 14.04
CA THR A 337 16.57 11.76 13.09
C THR A 337 16.84 10.82 11.92
N VAL A 338 17.32 11.33 10.81
CA VAL A 338 17.67 10.48 9.66
C VAL A 338 18.86 9.57 9.96
N GLU A 339 19.69 9.95 10.94
CA GLU A 339 20.83 9.19 11.43
C GLU A 339 20.43 7.94 12.24
N ASP A 340 19.18 7.85 12.70
CA ASP A 340 18.64 6.65 13.34
C ASP A 340 18.48 5.48 12.34
N ARG A 341 18.62 5.76 11.04
CA ARG A 341 18.76 4.72 10.03
C ARG A 341 20.23 4.33 9.87
N SER A 342 20.55 3.11 10.26
CA SER A 342 21.93 2.57 10.37
C SER A 342 22.79 2.76 9.13
N THR A 343 22.18 2.75 7.93
CA THR A 343 22.87 2.85 6.64
C THR A 343 23.21 4.28 6.22
N VAL A 344 22.61 5.31 6.85
CA VAL A 344 22.80 6.72 6.44
C VAL A 344 24.22 7.22 6.70
N ILE A 345 24.71 7.10 7.95
CA ILE A 345 26.06 7.57 8.31
C ILE A 345 27.14 6.82 7.53
N PRO A 346 27.13 5.48 7.41
CA PRO A 346 28.14 4.77 6.62
C PRO A 346 28.17 5.17 5.15
N ALA A 347 27.01 5.40 4.53
CA ALA A 347 26.95 5.86 3.15
C ALA A 347 27.54 7.28 3.00
N ARG A 348 27.17 8.22 3.90
CA ARG A 348 27.70 9.58 3.92
C ARG A 348 29.22 9.61 4.14
N ASN A 349 29.72 8.84 5.10
CA ASN A 349 31.15 8.72 5.36
C ASN A 349 31.89 8.18 4.14
N ARG A 350 31.37 7.14 3.50
CA ARG A 350 31.97 6.57 2.29
C ARG A 350 31.99 7.57 1.13
N ALA A 351 30.94 8.37 0.97
CA ALA A 351 30.92 9.45 -0.03
C ALA A 351 31.96 10.54 0.29
N ALA A 352 32.09 10.94 1.54
CA ALA A 352 33.09 11.94 1.97
C ALA A 352 34.52 11.45 1.76
N GLU A 353 34.82 10.19 2.08
CA GLU A 353 36.14 9.58 1.87
C GLU A 353 36.55 9.52 0.39
N THR A 354 35.57 9.27 -0.49
CA THR A 354 35.87 9.01 -1.89
C THR A 354 35.59 10.17 -2.83
N GLY A 355 34.98 11.25 -2.30
CA GLY A 355 34.63 12.46 -3.06
C GLY A 355 33.56 12.27 -4.12
N GLY A 356 32.78 11.15 -4.06
CA GLY A 356 31.72 10.83 -5.03
C GLY A 356 30.55 10.09 -4.38
N PRO A 357 29.48 9.82 -5.13
CA PRO A 357 28.32 9.09 -4.61
C PRO A 357 28.68 7.73 -4.01
N ALA A 358 28.00 7.39 -2.90
CA ALA A 358 28.16 6.12 -2.21
C ALA A 358 26.81 5.55 -1.78
N ALA A 359 26.80 4.25 -1.50
CA ALA A 359 25.64 3.55 -0.94
C ALA A 359 26.07 2.60 0.17
N ALA A 360 25.16 2.29 1.08
CA ALA A 360 25.34 1.33 2.16
C ALA A 360 24.16 0.35 2.22
N ILE A 361 24.44 -0.91 2.56
CA ILE A 361 23.47 -1.95 2.76
C ILE A 361 23.72 -2.59 4.12
N GLU A 362 22.69 -2.64 4.98
CA GLU A 362 22.72 -3.38 6.24
C GLU A 362 22.19 -4.78 5.98
N LEU A 363 23.00 -5.78 6.29
CA LEU A 363 22.67 -7.19 6.16
C LEU A 363 21.93 -7.71 7.40
N SER A 364 21.34 -8.90 7.30
CA SER A 364 20.54 -9.50 8.37
C SER A 364 21.29 -9.77 9.68
N ASP A 365 22.61 -9.87 9.63
CA ASP A 365 23.49 -10.02 10.80
C ASP A 365 23.93 -8.68 11.42
N GLY A 366 23.44 -7.55 10.89
CA GLY A 366 23.80 -6.18 11.32
C GLY A 366 25.09 -5.65 10.68
N THR A 367 25.75 -6.42 9.82
CA THR A 367 26.94 -5.93 9.09
C THR A 367 26.52 -4.91 8.05
N ILE A 368 27.22 -3.77 7.99
CA ILE A 368 27.01 -2.74 6.99
C ILE A 368 28.10 -2.79 5.93
N VAL A 369 27.66 -3.02 4.69
CA VAL A 369 28.54 -3.05 3.51
C VAL A 369 28.34 -1.78 2.71
N THR A 370 29.43 -1.16 2.24
CA THR A 370 29.37 0.07 1.44
C THR A 370 29.85 -0.17 0.01
N GLY A 371 29.37 0.69 -0.89
CA GLY A 371 29.87 0.80 -2.26
C GLY A 371 30.01 2.25 -2.65
N LYS A 372 30.98 2.55 -3.53
CA LYS A 372 31.19 3.89 -4.10
C LYS A 372 31.01 3.86 -5.61
N THR A 373 30.71 5.00 -6.20
CA THR A 373 30.76 5.18 -7.65
C THR A 373 32.21 5.04 -8.12
N GLY A 374 32.42 4.19 -9.11
CA GLY A 374 33.70 3.97 -9.78
C GLY A 374 33.57 4.20 -11.29
N GLU A 375 34.58 3.76 -12.04
CA GLU A 375 34.55 3.82 -13.51
C GLU A 375 33.60 2.77 -14.13
N LEU A 376 33.49 1.62 -13.48
CA LEU A 376 32.72 0.47 -13.98
C LEU A 376 31.27 0.44 -13.44
N LEU A 377 31.10 0.78 -12.15
CA LEU A 377 29.86 0.58 -11.41
C LEU A 377 29.38 1.86 -10.75
N GLY A 378 28.05 2.06 -10.73
CA GLY A 378 27.43 3.03 -9.85
C GLY A 378 27.50 2.60 -8.37
N ALA A 379 27.31 3.54 -7.46
CA ALA A 379 27.43 3.30 -6.00
C ALA A 379 26.56 2.16 -5.50
N SER A 380 25.29 2.13 -5.94
CA SER A 380 24.30 1.10 -5.58
C SER A 380 24.68 -0.27 -6.10
N SER A 381 25.19 -0.33 -7.32
CA SER A 381 25.66 -1.58 -7.95
C SER A 381 26.89 -2.13 -7.24
N ALA A 382 27.83 -1.23 -6.86
CA ALA A 382 29.01 -1.61 -6.10
C ALA A 382 28.63 -2.11 -4.70
N ALA A 383 27.71 -1.44 -4.00
CA ALA A 383 27.22 -1.88 -2.69
C ALA A 383 26.51 -3.24 -2.78
N LEU A 384 25.68 -3.45 -3.79
CA LEU A 384 24.98 -4.73 -4.05
C LEU A 384 25.98 -5.85 -4.26
N LEU A 385 26.98 -5.66 -5.13
CA LEU A 385 28.01 -6.67 -5.41
C LEU A 385 28.86 -6.99 -4.18
N ASN A 386 29.26 -5.97 -3.41
CA ASN A 386 29.98 -6.15 -2.15
C ASN A 386 29.16 -6.90 -1.10
N ALA A 387 27.83 -6.64 -1.02
CA ALA A 387 26.94 -7.36 -0.13
C ALA A 387 26.86 -8.86 -0.50
N LEU A 388 26.73 -9.18 -1.81
CA LEU A 388 26.72 -10.55 -2.29
C LEU A 388 28.03 -11.27 -2.01
N LYS A 389 29.18 -10.59 -2.18
CA LYS A 389 30.52 -11.12 -1.84
C LYS A 389 30.61 -11.45 -0.34
N TYR A 390 30.24 -10.51 0.52
CA TYR A 390 30.25 -10.73 1.96
C TYR A 390 29.41 -11.92 2.36
N LEU A 391 28.16 -12.00 1.88
CA LEU A 391 27.23 -13.09 2.16
C LEU A 391 27.71 -14.46 1.65
N ALA A 392 28.54 -14.46 0.60
CA ALA A 392 29.17 -15.67 0.04
C ALA A 392 30.50 -16.04 0.73
N GLY A 393 31.00 -15.21 1.64
CA GLY A 393 32.33 -15.40 2.27
C GLY A 393 33.50 -15.17 1.31
N ILE A 394 33.30 -14.38 0.26
CA ILE A 394 34.31 -14.02 -0.74
C ILE A 394 35.13 -12.82 -0.21
N PRO A 395 36.45 -12.89 -0.21
CA PRO A 395 37.30 -11.78 0.21
C PRO A 395 36.99 -10.48 -0.56
N HIS A 396 37.09 -9.34 0.14
CA HIS A 396 36.74 -8.03 -0.45
C HIS A 396 37.56 -7.71 -1.71
N ASP A 397 38.82 -8.09 -1.73
CA ASP A 397 39.73 -7.79 -2.84
C ASP A 397 39.57 -8.72 -4.05
N ASP A 398 38.88 -9.84 -3.89
CA ASP A 398 38.63 -10.78 -4.99
C ASP A 398 37.65 -10.21 -5.99
N MET A 399 38.01 -10.15 -7.25
CA MET A 399 37.12 -9.68 -8.33
C MET A 399 36.26 -10.82 -8.84
N ILE A 400 34.92 -10.70 -8.68
CA ILE A 400 33.96 -11.67 -9.23
C ILE A 400 33.40 -11.25 -10.59
N LEU A 401 33.60 -10.01 -10.97
CA LEU A 401 33.35 -9.48 -12.31
C LEU A 401 34.62 -8.78 -12.79
N SER A 402 35.22 -9.28 -13.86
CA SER A 402 36.39 -8.64 -14.44
C SER A 402 36.02 -7.42 -15.30
N PRO A 403 36.92 -6.44 -15.45
CA PRO A 403 36.74 -5.34 -16.40
C PRO A 403 36.41 -5.83 -17.82
N GLU A 404 36.99 -6.95 -18.25
CA GLU A 404 36.75 -7.55 -19.56
C GLU A 404 35.33 -8.08 -19.70
N SER A 405 34.71 -8.58 -18.63
CA SER A 405 33.31 -9.00 -18.62
C SER A 405 32.34 -7.80 -18.66
N ILE A 406 32.74 -6.67 -18.10
CA ILE A 406 31.93 -5.44 -18.02
C ILE A 406 32.04 -4.60 -19.31
N ALA A 407 33.20 -4.53 -19.92
CA ALA A 407 33.47 -3.68 -21.09
C ALA A 407 32.48 -3.88 -22.27
N PRO A 408 32.07 -5.10 -22.66
CA PRO A 408 31.09 -5.29 -23.71
C PRO A 408 29.72 -4.68 -23.37
N ILE A 409 29.31 -4.71 -22.09
CA ILE A 409 28.04 -4.14 -21.61
C ILE A 409 28.12 -2.60 -21.65
N GLN A 410 29.23 -2.02 -21.21
CA GLN A 410 29.47 -0.58 -21.30
C GLN A 410 29.46 -0.10 -22.76
N LYS A 411 30.09 -0.85 -23.65
CA LYS A 411 30.08 -0.58 -25.10
C LYS A 411 28.68 -0.62 -25.70
N LEU A 412 27.92 -1.66 -25.37
CA LEU A 412 26.49 -1.76 -25.78
C LEU A 412 25.73 -0.52 -25.31
N LYS A 413 25.88 -0.17 -24.04
CA LYS A 413 25.17 0.93 -23.40
C LYS A 413 25.52 2.29 -24.01
N THR A 414 26.78 2.57 -24.24
CA THR A 414 27.26 3.89 -24.71
C THR A 414 27.25 4.02 -26.23
N GLU A 415 27.78 3.05 -26.98
CA GLU A 415 27.95 3.16 -28.40
C GLU A 415 26.66 2.79 -29.20
N TYR A 416 25.94 1.76 -28.76
CA TYR A 416 24.77 1.27 -29.50
C TYR A 416 23.44 1.84 -28.96
N LEU A 417 23.30 2.04 -27.62
CA LEU A 417 22.08 2.55 -27.00
C LEU A 417 22.14 4.05 -26.67
N GLY A 418 23.29 4.70 -26.87
CA GLY A 418 23.45 6.16 -26.73
C GLY A 418 23.40 6.68 -25.31
N SER A 419 23.61 5.84 -24.28
CA SER A 419 23.70 6.29 -22.90
C SER A 419 24.96 7.13 -22.69
N LYS A 420 24.84 8.23 -21.95
CA LYS A 420 25.98 9.06 -21.54
C LYS A 420 26.72 8.49 -20.32
N ASN A 421 26.07 7.60 -19.57
CA ASN A 421 26.62 7.00 -18.35
C ASN A 421 27.13 5.57 -18.68
N PRO A 422 28.45 5.32 -18.67
CA PRO A 422 29.00 4.00 -18.93
C PRO A 422 28.87 3.04 -17.75
N ARG A 423 28.62 3.55 -16.53
CA ARG A 423 28.58 2.73 -15.32
C ARG A 423 27.38 1.79 -15.33
N LEU A 424 27.57 0.56 -14.88
CA LEU A 424 26.51 -0.42 -14.80
C LEU A 424 25.55 -0.09 -13.64
N HIS A 425 24.26 -0.18 -13.92
CA HIS A 425 23.18 -0.19 -12.95
C HIS A 425 23.05 -1.57 -12.28
N THR A 426 22.23 -1.66 -11.25
CA THR A 426 22.07 -2.87 -10.44
C THR A 426 21.60 -4.08 -11.23
N ASP A 427 20.67 -3.91 -12.19
CA ASP A 427 20.20 -5.00 -13.07
C ASP A 427 21.28 -5.44 -14.06
N GLU A 428 22.01 -4.49 -14.65
CA GLU A 428 23.12 -4.77 -15.57
C GLU A 428 24.24 -5.56 -14.85
N VAL A 429 24.55 -5.21 -13.60
CA VAL A 429 25.50 -5.98 -12.77
C VAL A 429 25.01 -7.39 -12.47
N LEU A 430 23.71 -7.57 -12.18
CA LEU A 430 23.14 -8.90 -11.94
C LEU A 430 23.14 -9.76 -13.22
N ILE A 431 22.89 -9.16 -14.40
CA ILE A 431 23.01 -9.85 -15.68
C ILE A 431 24.47 -10.26 -15.95
N ALA A 432 25.43 -9.36 -15.73
CA ALA A 432 26.84 -9.66 -15.87
C ALA A 432 27.27 -10.80 -14.92
N LEU A 433 26.84 -10.73 -13.66
CA LEU A 433 27.12 -11.77 -12.65
C LEU A 433 26.51 -13.11 -13.05
N SER A 434 25.28 -13.12 -13.55
CA SER A 434 24.61 -14.34 -14.00
C SER A 434 25.31 -14.97 -15.21
N ALA A 435 25.77 -14.14 -16.15
CA ALA A 435 26.53 -14.62 -17.32
C ALA A 435 27.89 -15.20 -16.90
N THR A 436 28.60 -14.53 -15.96
CA THR A 436 29.88 -14.98 -15.43
C THR A 436 29.74 -16.28 -14.61
N ALA A 437 28.63 -16.46 -13.89
CA ALA A 437 28.35 -17.63 -13.07
C ALA A 437 28.23 -18.94 -13.87
N ALA A 438 28.03 -18.87 -15.20
CA ALA A 438 27.99 -20.04 -16.06
C ALA A 438 29.30 -20.84 -16.05
N ASP A 439 30.45 -20.14 -15.91
CA ASP A 439 31.79 -20.74 -15.99
C ASP A 439 32.67 -20.39 -14.76
N ASN A 440 32.09 -19.74 -13.75
CA ASN A 440 32.81 -19.26 -12.55
C ASN A 440 32.03 -19.59 -11.27
N GLU A 441 32.52 -20.57 -10.51
CA GLU A 441 31.89 -21.04 -9.26
C GLU A 441 31.79 -19.93 -8.18
N VAL A 442 32.75 -19.01 -8.15
CA VAL A 442 32.74 -17.90 -7.18
C VAL A 442 31.61 -16.91 -7.50
N ALA A 443 31.41 -16.60 -8.78
CA ALA A 443 30.30 -15.77 -9.23
C ALA A 443 28.95 -16.47 -8.97
N GLU A 444 28.87 -17.78 -9.15
CA GLU A 444 27.67 -18.58 -8.83
C GLU A 444 27.35 -18.55 -7.32
N LEU A 445 28.36 -18.68 -6.46
CA LEU A 445 28.19 -18.58 -5.00
C LEU A 445 27.63 -17.21 -4.60
N ALA A 446 28.13 -16.12 -5.19
CA ALA A 446 27.64 -14.77 -4.95
C ALA A 446 26.18 -14.62 -5.41
N LEU A 447 25.84 -15.10 -6.61
CA LEU A 447 24.49 -15.01 -7.17
C LEU A 447 23.45 -15.73 -6.29
N LYS A 448 23.79 -16.88 -5.72
CA LYS A 448 22.94 -17.65 -4.80
C LYS A 448 22.58 -16.89 -3.52
N GLN A 449 23.28 -15.80 -3.17
CA GLN A 449 23.01 -15.00 -1.97
C GLN A 449 21.88 -13.98 -2.15
N LEU A 450 21.37 -13.76 -3.37
CA LEU A 450 20.35 -12.73 -3.65
C LEU A 450 19.14 -12.81 -2.71
N SER A 451 18.66 -14.00 -2.39
CA SER A 451 17.50 -14.19 -1.50
C SER A 451 17.75 -13.70 -0.06
N LYS A 452 19.01 -13.58 0.37
CA LYS A 452 19.38 -13.07 1.69
C LYS A 452 19.30 -11.56 1.81
N LEU A 453 19.14 -10.85 0.69
CA LEU A 453 18.96 -9.39 0.68
C LEU A 453 17.54 -8.95 1.03
N LYS A 454 16.60 -9.89 1.09
CA LYS A 454 15.22 -9.60 1.48
C LYS A 454 15.15 -8.94 2.85
N GLY A 455 14.49 -7.76 2.89
CA GLY A 455 14.33 -6.96 4.11
C GLY A 455 15.58 -6.19 4.54
N CYS A 456 16.67 -6.24 3.77
CA CYS A 456 17.87 -5.43 4.03
C CYS A 456 17.58 -3.94 3.79
N GLN A 457 18.12 -3.08 4.66
CA GLN A 457 18.07 -1.64 4.49
C GLN A 457 19.16 -1.18 3.53
N VAL A 458 18.79 -0.31 2.61
CA VAL A 458 19.71 0.32 1.64
C VAL A 458 19.59 1.83 1.73
N HIS A 459 20.73 2.54 1.72
CA HIS A 459 20.77 3.98 1.61
C HIS A 459 21.76 4.41 0.56
N SER A 460 21.37 5.36 -0.30
CA SER A 460 22.23 6.00 -1.31
C SER A 460 22.38 7.49 -1.02
N THR A 461 23.56 8.04 -1.24
CA THR A 461 23.81 9.49 -1.09
C THR A 461 23.33 10.33 -2.27
N VAL A 462 22.72 9.71 -3.28
CA VAL A 462 22.10 10.37 -4.44
C VAL A 462 20.80 9.67 -4.81
N ILE A 463 19.90 10.38 -5.52
CA ILE A 463 18.67 9.82 -6.06
C ILE A 463 19.01 8.64 -6.97
N LEU A 464 18.34 7.52 -6.73
CA LEU A 464 18.51 6.31 -7.53
C LEU A 464 17.80 6.42 -8.88
N SER A 465 18.40 5.82 -9.90
CA SER A 465 17.72 5.60 -11.17
C SER A 465 16.48 4.71 -11.00
N ASP A 466 15.51 4.82 -11.90
CA ASP A 466 14.31 3.96 -11.88
C ASP A 466 14.64 2.47 -11.98
N VAL A 467 15.73 2.16 -12.67
CA VAL A 467 16.22 0.79 -12.81
C VAL A 467 16.71 0.26 -11.48
N ASP A 468 17.52 1.03 -10.76
CA ASP A 468 18.02 0.66 -9.43
C ASP A 468 16.88 0.55 -8.42
N LYS A 469 15.93 1.52 -8.41
CA LYS A 469 14.73 1.50 -7.57
C LYS A 469 13.93 0.20 -7.82
N LYS A 470 13.71 -0.18 -9.09
CA LYS A 470 12.97 -1.39 -9.46
C LYS A 470 13.70 -2.68 -9.09
N THR A 471 15.01 -2.72 -9.24
CA THR A 471 15.83 -3.89 -8.90
C THR A 471 15.81 -4.15 -7.40
N PHE A 472 16.08 -3.14 -6.57
CA PHE A 472 15.99 -3.29 -5.12
C PHE A 472 14.58 -3.63 -4.64
N LYS A 473 13.54 -3.08 -5.28
CA LYS A 473 12.15 -3.47 -4.99
C LYS A 473 11.89 -4.95 -5.28
N LYS A 474 12.43 -5.50 -6.39
CA LYS A 474 12.31 -6.93 -6.72
C LYS A 474 13.09 -7.83 -5.73
N LEU A 475 14.18 -7.32 -5.17
CA LEU A 475 14.95 -7.97 -4.12
C LEU A 475 14.32 -7.83 -2.72
N ASP A 476 13.18 -7.12 -2.63
CA ASP A 476 12.46 -6.84 -1.39
C ASP A 476 13.32 -6.09 -0.35
N CYS A 477 14.22 -5.19 -0.84
CA CYS A 477 15.02 -4.32 -0.01
C CYS A 477 14.25 -3.06 0.40
N ASP A 478 14.53 -2.53 1.59
CA ASP A 478 14.00 -1.26 2.07
C ASP A 478 14.98 -0.10 1.74
N VAL A 479 14.60 0.72 0.76
CA VAL A 479 15.51 1.69 0.13
C VAL A 479 15.18 3.11 0.52
N THR A 480 16.22 3.88 0.83
CA THR A 480 16.20 5.34 0.99
C THR A 480 17.34 5.97 0.18
N TYR A 481 17.22 7.26 -0.14
CA TYR A 481 18.26 8.00 -0.85
C TYR A 481 18.17 9.51 -0.57
N GLU A 482 19.35 10.18 -0.58
CA GLU A 482 19.40 11.63 -0.43
C GLU A 482 18.78 12.35 -1.64
N PRO A 483 18.19 13.54 -1.46
CA PRO A 483 17.56 14.32 -2.51
C PRO A 483 18.60 15.08 -3.38
N LYS A 484 19.64 14.39 -3.81
CA LYS A 484 20.72 14.93 -4.63
C LYS A 484 20.80 14.14 -5.93
N THR A 485 20.98 14.85 -7.03
CA THR A 485 21.28 14.23 -8.34
C THR A 485 22.77 13.95 -8.45
N GLU A 486 23.16 12.91 -9.22
CA GLU A 486 24.55 12.55 -9.51
C GLU A 486 25.25 13.59 -10.40
#